data_2d4fefc9f3ac53a23fda72ebb56a3a4d
#
_entry.id   2d4fefc9f3ac53a23fda72ebb56a3a4d
#
_cell.length_a   1.000
_cell.length_b   1.000
_cell.length_c   1.000
_cell.angle_alpha   90.00
_cell.angle_beta   90.00
_cell.angle_gamma   90.00
#
_symmetry.space_group_name_H-M   'P 1'
#
loop_
_entity.id
_entity.type
_entity.pdbx_description
1 polymer ?
#
loop_
_entity_poly.entity_id
_entity_poly.type
_entity_poly.pdbx_seq_one_letter_code
_entity_poly.pdbx_strand_id
1 'polypeptide(L)'
;MLCLIRKALHPDDEQTVQLDAGCDAEKLEAMIKRQSLVTMVYPVIMRQADDAWRPLKERLRPVYDREIYKGMVQEYEIQSLLDDMEKDGIDCLPMKGWIMRNYYPDPLMRSMGDLDVLIRDMDSQKMQKWMEARGYKAVRVQQQFHDEYQKPPCMHVELHHCLIDKACLQPSEIEWMDEITPTFWNSDNSIKKKKHIYQLTDDLLYVHHISHFYKHFTGSGVGIRPMIDAYLFFKRKKASIGLDDR
;
A
#
# COMPACT_ATOMS: atom_id res chain seq x y z
N MET A 1 15.93 6.97 -13.39
CA MET A 1 14.91 6.54 -12.38
C MET A 1 14.85 5.01 -12.25
N LEU A 2 14.66 4.22 -13.31
CA LEU A 2 14.56 2.74 -13.19
C LEU A 2 15.78 2.10 -12.54
N CYS A 3 17.01 2.57 -12.84
CA CYS A 3 18.23 2.08 -12.19
C CYS A 3 18.24 2.33 -10.67
N LEU A 4 17.71 3.48 -10.22
CA LEU A 4 17.56 3.77 -8.78
C LEU A 4 16.59 2.80 -8.11
N ILE A 5 15.43 2.54 -8.74
CA ILE A 5 14.45 1.58 -8.24
C ILE A 5 15.08 0.19 -8.16
N ARG A 6 15.72 -0.26 -9.24
CA ARG A 6 16.39 -1.56 -9.27
C ARG A 6 17.41 -1.68 -8.15
N LYS A 7 18.29 -0.69 -7.97
CA LYS A 7 19.30 -0.68 -6.90
C LYS A 7 18.68 -0.66 -5.49
N ALA A 8 17.56 0.02 -5.32
CA ALA A 8 16.85 0.02 -4.04
C ALA A 8 16.24 -1.36 -3.70
N LEU A 9 15.71 -2.06 -4.70
CA LEU A 9 15.09 -3.38 -4.52
C LEU A 9 16.10 -4.54 -4.52
N HIS A 10 17.33 -4.30 -5.01
CA HIS A 10 18.43 -5.26 -5.08
C HIS A 10 19.70 -4.60 -4.54
N PRO A 11 19.83 -4.44 -3.22
CA PRO A 11 20.97 -3.72 -2.61
C PRO A 11 22.32 -4.40 -2.90
N ASP A 12 22.31 -5.71 -3.12
CA ASP A 12 23.49 -6.52 -3.43
C ASP A 12 23.92 -6.46 -4.91
N ASP A 13 23.12 -5.82 -5.77
CA ASP A 13 23.48 -5.62 -7.18
C ASP A 13 24.70 -4.69 -7.27
N GLU A 14 25.80 -5.17 -7.84
CA GLU A 14 27.06 -4.42 -7.99
C GLU A 14 26.99 -3.27 -9.00
N GLN A 15 25.93 -3.19 -9.80
CA GLN A 15 25.80 -2.11 -10.78
C GLN A 15 25.78 -0.75 -10.10
N THR A 16 26.68 0.13 -10.54
CA THR A 16 26.71 1.53 -10.12
C THR A 16 25.61 2.32 -10.83
N VAL A 17 24.97 3.21 -10.09
CA VAL A 17 24.01 4.15 -10.67
C VAL A 17 24.76 5.42 -11.04
N GLN A 18 24.82 5.74 -12.33
CA GLN A 18 25.41 6.98 -12.85
C GLN A 18 24.31 7.94 -13.33
N LEU A 19 24.54 9.22 -13.15
CA LEU A 19 23.74 10.24 -13.83
C LEU A 19 24.35 10.44 -15.20
N ASP A 20 23.58 10.17 -16.24
CA ASP A 20 24.00 10.50 -17.61
C ASP A 20 24.26 12.02 -17.73
N ALA A 21 25.24 12.42 -18.52
CA ALA A 21 25.61 13.82 -18.71
C ALA A 21 24.46 14.72 -19.19
N GLY A 22 23.42 14.14 -19.77
CA GLY A 22 22.18 14.83 -20.18
C GLY A 22 21.03 14.72 -19.17
N CYS A 23 21.25 14.12 -18.00
CA CYS A 23 20.19 13.96 -17.01
C CYS A 23 19.85 15.29 -16.35
N ASP A 24 18.63 15.75 -16.57
CA ASP A 24 18.05 16.91 -15.91
C ASP A 24 17.63 16.53 -14.47
N ALA A 25 18.41 16.99 -13.49
CA ALA A 25 18.19 16.69 -12.08
C ALA A 25 16.82 17.19 -11.57
N GLU A 26 16.32 18.29 -12.12
CA GLU A 26 15.00 18.84 -11.73
C GLU A 26 13.86 17.97 -12.23
N LYS A 27 13.95 17.50 -13.48
CA LYS A 27 12.98 16.54 -14.02
C LYS A 27 13.02 15.21 -13.31
N LEU A 28 14.21 14.72 -12.94
CA LEU A 28 14.36 13.48 -12.17
C LEU A 28 13.73 13.62 -10.78
N GLU A 29 13.99 14.74 -10.08
CA GLU A 29 13.37 15.06 -8.79
C GLU A 29 11.84 15.10 -8.88
N ALA A 30 11.32 15.84 -9.85
CA ALA A 30 9.87 15.95 -10.08
C ALA A 30 9.23 14.58 -10.33
N MET A 31 9.90 13.73 -11.12
CA MET A 31 9.44 12.37 -11.42
C MET A 31 9.46 11.49 -10.17
N ILE A 32 10.53 11.52 -9.37
CA ILE A 32 10.64 10.76 -8.10
C ILE A 32 9.51 11.16 -7.16
N LYS A 33 9.26 12.46 -6.98
CA LYS A 33 8.18 12.98 -6.13
C LYS A 33 6.79 12.59 -6.65
N ARG A 34 6.53 12.78 -7.94
CA ARG A 34 5.26 12.45 -8.58
C ARG A 34 4.91 10.96 -8.48
N GLN A 35 5.91 10.09 -8.53
CA GLN A 35 5.74 8.65 -8.42
C GLN A 35 5.76 8.14 -6.97
N SER A 36 5.89 9.05 -5.98
CA SER A 36 5.99 8.73 -4.54
C SER A 36 7.09 7.70 -4.24
N LEU A 37 8.26 7.88 -4.84
CA LEU A 37 9.40 6.97 -4.73
C LEU A 37 10.51 7.49 -3.82
N VAL A 38 10.33 8.65 -3.18
CA VAL A 38 11.39 9.31 -2.40
C VAL A 38 11.95 8.38 -1.32
N THR A 39 11.09 7.72 -0.54
CA THR A 39 11.51 6.81 0.54
C THR A 39 12.28 5.59 0.04
N MET A 40 12.01 5.16 -1.18
CA MET A 40 12.71 4.04 -1.81
C MET A 40 14.06 4.43 -2.39
N VAL A 41 14.13 5.53 -3.17
CA VAL A 41 15.32 5.84 -3.96
C VAL A 41 16.31 6.77 -3.26
N TYR A 42 15.88 7.56 -2.28
CA TYR A 42 16.76 8.50 -1.59
C TYR A 42 17.94 7.83 -0.88
N PRO A 43 17.78 6.68 -0.18
CA PRO A 43 18.92 5.96 0.41
C PRO A 43 19.98 5.53 -0.64
N VAL A 44 19.53 5.20 -1.85
CA VAL A 44 20.44 4.89 -2.97
C VAL A 44 21.18 6.15 -3.44
N ILE A 45 20.48 7.27 -3.59
CA ILE A 45 21.06 8.56 -3.97
C ILE A 45 22.10 9.01 -2.95
N MET A 46 21.83 8.85 -1.66
CA MET A 46 22.77 9.23 -0.59
C MET A 46 24.10 8.48 -0.63
N ARG A 47 24.11 7.24 -1.13
CA ARG A 47 25.33 6.40 -1.24
C ARG A 47 26.19 6.77 -2.46
N GLN A 48 25.70 7.59 -3.39
CA GLN A 48 26.49 7.99 -4.55
C GLN A 48 27.59 8.98 -4.13
N ALA A 49 28.83 8.74 -4.55
CA ALA A 49 29.97 9.59 -4.20
C ALA A 49 30.11 10.84 -5.08
N ASP A 50 29.59 10.78 -6.33
CA ASP A 50 29.73 11.85 -7.31
C ASP A 50 28.97 13.12 -6.88
N ASP A 51 29.61 14.28 -6.99
CA ASP A 51 29.03 15.59 -6.70
C ASP A 51 27.83 15.94 -7.58
N ALA A 52 27.69 15.33 -8.75
CA ALA A 52 26.51 15.48 -9.60
C ALA A 52 25.19 15.14 -8.88
N TRP A 53 25.25 14.31 -7.85
CA TRP A 53 24.09 13.95 -7.02
C TRP A 53 23.75 14.95 -5.91
N ARG A 54 24.64 15.91 -5.64
CA ARG A 54 24.47 16.88 -4.53
C ARG A 54 23.13 17.63 -4.59
N PRO A 55 22.70 18.19 -5.74
CA PRO A 55 21.40 18.90 -5.80
C PRO A 55 20.21 18.00 -5.44
N LEU A 56 20.21 16.74 -5.88
CA LEU A 56 19.15 15.78 -5.55
C LEU A 56 19.17 15.40 -4.06
N LYS A 57 20.37 15.21 -3.47
CA LYS A 57 20.51 14.91 -2.04
C LYS A 57 19.91 16.01 -1.19
N GLU A 58 20.25 17.27 -1.47
CA GLU A 58 19.78 18.44 -0.73
C GLU A 58 18.28 18.66 -0.88
N ARG A 59 17.75 18.59 -2.10
CA ARG A 59 16.33 18.86 -2.39
C ARG A 59 15.40 17.73 -1.92
N LEU A 60 15.83 16.49 -1.97
CA LEU A 60 15.00 15.34 -1.56
C LEU A 60 15.06 15.07 -0.05
N ARG A 61 16.10 15.53 0.67
CA ARG A 61 16.26 15.29 2.10
C ARG A 61 15.03 15.66 2.94
N PRO A 62 14.52 16.91 2.86
CA PRO A 62 13.38 17.29 3.69
C PRO A 62 12.10 16.53 3.33
N VAL A 63 11.96 16.10 2.06
CA VAL A 63 10.83 15.28 1.63
C VAL A 63 10.96 13.87 2.20
N TYR A 64 12.17 13.28 2.12
CA TYR A 64 12.47 11.98 2.67
C TYR A 64 12.20 11.93 4.18
N ASP A 65 12.75 12.86 4.94
CA ASP A 65 12.60 12.91 6.39
C ASP A 65 11.11 13.00 6.79
N ARG A 66 10.32 13.82 6.08
CA ARG A 66 8.88 13.95 6.28
C ARG A 66 8.13 12.65 5.96
N GLU A 67 8.42 12.01 4.82
CA GLU A 67 7.74 10.78 4.41
C GLU A 67 8.10 9.59 5.31
N ILE A 68 9.33 9.50 5.80
CA ILE A 68 9.73 8.49 6.81
C ILE A 68 8.99 8.73 8.12
N TYR A 69 8.97 9.98 8.63
CA TYR A 69 8.20 10.30 9.83
C TYR A 69 6.72 9.93 9.68
N LYS A 70 6.11 10.31 8.55
CA LYS A 70 4.74 9.93 8.22
C LYS A 70 4.55 8.40 8.25
N GLY A 71 5.44 7.66 7.60
CA GLY A 71 5.37 6.20 7.55
C GLY A 71 5.46 5.54 8.92
N MET A 72 6.32 6.05 9.80
CA MET A 72 6.46 5.56 11.19
C MET A 72 5.20 5.85 12.02
N VAL A 73 4.64 7.06 11.91
CA VAL A 73 3.38 7.41 12.58
C VAL A 73 2.23 6.53 12.09
N GLN A 74 2.13 6.35 10.77
CA GLN A 74 1.10 5.48 10.18
C GLN A 74 1.24 4.03 10.67
N GLU A 75 2.45 3.50 10.73
CA GLU A 75 2.70 2.14 11.23
C GLU A 75 2.21 1.95 12.67
N TYR A 76 2.56 2.87 13.56
CA TYR A 76 2.11 2.85 14.95
C TYR A 76 0.58 2.94 15.06
N GLU A 77 -0.03 3.90 14.37
CA GLU A 77 -1.48 4.13 14.43
C GLU A 77 -2.27 2.96 13.81
N ILE A 78 -1.79 2.38 12.72
CA ILE A 78 -2.43 1.21 12.10
C ILE A 78 -2.37 0.00 13.03
N GLN A 79 -1.21 -0.27 13.62
CA GLN A 79 -1.08 -1.38 14.56
C GLN A 79 -2.02 -1.19 15.77
N SER A 80 -2.07 0.03 16.32
CA SER A 80 -2.99 0.37 17.42
C SER A 80 -4.46 0.17 17.04
N LEU A 81 -4.84 0.62 15.83
CA LEU A 81 -6.21 0.47 15.32
C LEU A 81 -6.61 -0.99 15.14
N LEU A 82 -5.70 -1.81 14.56
CA LEU A 82 -5.93 -3.24 14.37
C LEU A 82 -5.98 -4.00 15.70
N ASP A 83 -5.15 -3.64 16.68
CA ASP A 83 -5.18 -4.24 18.01
C ASP A 83 -6.49 -3.89 18.75
N ASP A 84 -7.01 -2.69 18.58
CA ASP A 84 -8.32 -2.30 19.12
C ASP A 84 -9.46 -3.07 18.43
N MET A 85 -9.41 -3.26 17.10
CA MET A 85 -10.38 -4.09 16.37
C MET A 85 -10.37 -5.54 16.87
N GLU A 86 -9.18 -6.11 17.04
CA GLU A 86 -9.02 -7.45 17.61
C GLU A 86 -9.61 -7.58 19.02
N LYS A 87 -9.33 -6.61 19.88
CA LYS A 87 -9.81 -6.57 21.27
C LYS A 87 -11.33 -6.46 21.36
N ASP A 88 -11.92 -5.64 20.50
CA ASP A 88 -13.36 -5.34 20.53
C ASP A 88 -14.18 -6.32 19.66
N GLY A 89 -13.52 -7.34 19.07
CA GLY A 89 -14.18 -8.41 18.35
C GLY A 89 -14.68 -8.00 16.97
N ILE A 90 -14.04 -7.02 16.33
CA ILE A 90 -14.40 -6.54 14.99
C ILE A 90 -13.62 -7.35 13.97
N ASP A 91 -14.32 -8.21 13.24
CA ASP A 91 -13.72 -8.97 12.13
C ASP A 91 -13.34 -8.02 11.02
N CYS A 92 -12.02 -7.94 10.74
CA CYS A 92 -11.48 -7.04 9.74
C CYS A 92 -10.38 -7.68 8.88
N LEU A 93 -10.22 -7.14 7.67
CA LEU A 93 -9.27 -7.59 6.68
C LEU A 93 -8.55 -6.37 6.10
N PRO A 94 -7.33 -6.03 6.60
CA PRO A 94 -6.50 -4.99 6.02
C PRO A 94 -6.08 -5.35 4.59
N MET A 95 -6.07 -4.36 3.70
CA MET A 95 -5.88 -4.57 2.26
C MET A 95 -4.73 -3.74 1.69
N LYS A 96 -4.54 -3.89 0.40
CA LYS A 96 -3.72 -3.02 -0.47
C LYS A 96 -2.35 -2.65 0.13
N GLY A 97 -2.14 -1.35 0.32
CA GLY A 97 -0.86 -0.76 0.71
C GLY A 97 -0.24 -1.33 1.97
N TRP A 98 -1.06 -1.57 2.99
CA TRP A 98 -0.60 -2.14 4.26
C TRP A 98 -0.03 -3.55 4.11
N ILE A 99 -0.66 -4.39 3.30
CA ILE A 99 -0.18 -5.75 3.06
C ILE A 99 1.01 -5.73 2.10
N MET A 100 0.93 -4.97 1.00
CA MET A 100 1.95 -4.94 -0.04
C MET A 100 3.30 -4.41 0.45
N ARG A 101 3.33 -3.49 1.42
CA ARG A 101 4.60 -2.97 1.97
C ARG A 101 5.49 -4.05 2.59
N ASN A 102 4.92 -5.17 3.05
CA ASN A 102 5.66 -6.27 3.64
C ASN A 102 6.46 -7.11 2.62
N TYR A 103 6.27 -6.87 1.33
CA TYR A 103 7.05 -7.48 0.25
C TYR A 103 8.31 -6.68 -0.08
N TYR A 104 8.42 -5.43 0.40
CA TYR A 104 9.59 -4.58 0.21
C TYR A 104 10.73 -4.97 1.16
N PRO A 105 12.02 -4.71 0.78
CA PRO A 105 13.15 -4.93 1.68
C PRO A 105 13.03 -4.18 3.02
N ASP A 106 12.46 -2.98 2.98
CA ASP A 106 12.04 -2.20 4.14
C ASP A 106 10.61 -1.70 3.87
N PRO A 107 9.65 -1.97 4.76
CA PRO A 107 8.26 -1.51 4.61
C PRO A 107 8.12 0.00 4.41
N LEU A 108 9.02 0.83 4.96
CA LEU A 108 9.01 2.28 4.80
C LEU A 108 9.40 2.75 3.39
N MET A 109 9.99 1.88 2.56
CA MET A 109 10.21 2.17 1.14
C MET A 109 8.91 2.38 0.37
N ARG A 110 7.81 1.80 0.86
CA ARG A 110 6.48 1.96 0.26
C ARG A 110 5.65 2.97 1.03
N SER A 111 5.68 4.24 0.59
CA SER A 111 4.78 5.26 1.16
C SER A 111 3.30 4.90 0.93
N MET A 112 2.46 5.23 1.92
CA MET A 112 1.02 5.00 1.85
C MET A 112 0.25 6.32 1.92
N GLY A 113 -0.89 6.40 1.21
CA GLY A 113 -1.85 7.49 1.32
C GLY A 113 -2.83 7.24 2.45
N ASP A 114 -3.40 6.08 2.42
CA ASP A 114 -4.53 5.60 3.20
C ASP A 114 -4.31 4.18 3.71
N LEU A 115 -5.10 3.79 4.69
CA LEU A 115 -5.29 2.42 5.13
C LEU A 115 -6.68 1.95 4.68
N ASP A 116 -6.72 0.95 3.83
CA ASP A 116 -7.95 0.27 3.44
C ASP A 116 -8.19 -0.94 4.33
N VAL A 117 -9.40 -1.07 4.90
CA VAL A 117 -9.80 -2.20 5.74
C VAL A 117 -11.21 -2.64 5.37
N LEU A 118 -11.38 -3.87 4.95
CA LEU A 118 -12.69 -4.48 4.81
C LEU A 118 -13.22 -4.88 6.18
N ILE A 119 -14.44 -4.50 6.53
CA ILE A 119 -15.10 -4.82 7.79
C ILE A 119 -16.25 -5.78 7.52
N ARG A 120 -16.30 -6.89 8.28
CA ARG A 120 -17.39 -7.84 8.21
C ARG A 120 -18.68 -7.24 8.78
N ASP A 121 -19.79 -7.42 8.03
CA ASP A 121 -21.14 -7.00 8.47
C ASP A 121 -21.16 -5.54 9.01
N MET A 122 -20.53 -4.64 8.30
CA MET A 122 -20.28 -3.27 8.74
C MET A 122 -21.58 -2.48 8.94
N ASP A 123 -21.76 -1.98 10.16
CA ASP A 123 -22.75 -0.95 10.53
C ASP A 123 -22.04 0.41 10.62
N SER A 124 -22.22 1.27 9.61
CA SER A 124 -21.54 2.57 9.53
C SER A 124 -21.79 3.47 10.75
N GLN A 125 -22.99 3.45 11.35
CA GLN A 125 -23.29 4.29 12.51
C GLN A 125 -22.55 3.83 13.77
N LYS A 126 -22.45 2.52 13.97
CA LYS A 126 -21.69 1.96 15.08
C LYS A 126 -20.21 2.17 14.87
N MET A 127 -19.71 1.93 13.63
CA MET A 127 -18.30 2.13 13.30
C MET A 127 -17.88 3.61 13.41
N GLN A 128 -18.75 4.55 13.03
CA GLN A 128 -18.47 5.96 13.21
C GLN A 128 -18.21 6.30 14.68
N LYS A 129 -19.11 5.90 15.58
CA LYS A 129 -18.96 6.13 17.03
C LYS A 129 -17.69 5.47 17.57
N TRP A 130 -17.40 4.27 17.09
CA TRP A 130 -16.22 3.51 17.50
C TRP A 130 -14.92 4.19 17.05
N MET A 131 -14.87 4.70 15.82
CA MET A 131 -13.73 5.46 15.29
C MET A 131 -13.56 6.81 15.98
N GLU A 132 -14.64 7.56 16.20
CA GLU A 132 -14.61 8.85 16.88
C GLU A 132 -14.09 8.73 18.34
N ALA A 133 -14.46 7.65 19.06
CA ALA A 133 -13.94 7.37 20.39
C ALA A 133 -12.41 7.16 20.42
N ARG A 134 -11.77 6.90 19.26
CA ARG A 134 -10.32 6.72 19.07
C ARG A 134 -9.63 7.92 18.45
N GLY A 135 -10.34 9.05 18.38
CA GLY A 135 -9.82 10.33 17.88
C GLY A 135 -9.82 10.47 16.36
N TYR A 136 -10.48 9.55 15.64
CA TYR A 136 -10.71 9.72 14.21
C TYR A 136 -11.92 10.64 13.97
N LYS A 137 -11.83 11.45 12.93
CA LYS A 137 -12.93 12.30 12.45
C LYS A 137 -13.52 11.69 11.19
N ALA A 138 -14.82 11.53 11.15
CA ALA A 138 -15.55 11.11 9.96
C ALA A 138 -15.45 12.19 8.88
N VAL A 139 -15.10 11.80 7.67
CA VAL A 139 -15.03 12.67 6.47
C VAL A 139 -16.24 12.40 5.60
N ARG A 140 -16.44 11.14 5.24
CA ARG A 140 -17.61 10.64 4.53
C ARG A 140 -18.02 9.30 5.14
N VAL A 141 -19.27 9.16 5.55
CA VAL A 141 -19.82 7.94 6.12
C VAL A 141 -21.15 7.59 5.47
N GLN A 142 -21.60 6.36 5.65
CA GLN A 142 -22.83 5.80 5.07
C GLN A 142 -22.81 5.82 3.54
N GLN A 143 -21.61 5.68 2.96
CA GLN A 143 -21.44 5.54 1.52
C GLN A 143 -21.65 4.07 1.12
N GLN A 144 -21.96 3.82 -0.15
CA GLN A 144 -22.22 2.46 -0.62
C GLN A 144 -21.00 1.55 -0.65
N PHE A 145 -19.81 2.13 -0.77
CA PHE A 145 -18.56 1.37 -0.97
C PHE A 145 -17.64 1.40 0.24
N HIS A 146 -17.32 2.57 0.80
CA HIS A 146 -16.48 2.73 1.97
C HIS A 146 -16.83 3.99 2.76
N ASP A 147 -16.52 3.98 4.03
CA ASP A 147 -16.56 5.14 4.91
C ASP A 147 -15.14 5.68 5.13
N GLU A 148 -14.96 7.01 5.09
CA GLU A 148 -13.66 7.67 5.20
C GLU A 148 -13.49 8.36 6.56
N TYR A 149 -12.32 8.17 7.14
CA TYR A 149 -11.93 8.75 8.43
C TYR A 149 -10.53 9.35 8.37
N GLN A 150 -10.29 10.40 9.15
CA GLN A 150 -8.99 11.03 9.29
C GLN A 150 -8.62 11.21 10.77
N LYS A 151 -7.31 11.05 11.08
CA LYS A 151 -6.73 11.38 12.38
C LYS A 151 -5.41 12.10 12.18
N PRO A 152 -5.23 13.32 12.74
CA PRO A 152 -3.95 14.00 12.70
C PRO A 152 -2.84 13.17 13.35
N PRO A 153 -1.58 13.32 12.90
CA PRO A 153 -1.14 14.25 11.87
C PRO A 153 -1.29 13.74 10.42
N CYS A 154 -1.47 12.45 10.17
CA CYS A 154 -1.36 11.91 8.80
C CYS A 154 -2.12 10.61 8.53
N MET A 155 -3.04 10.22 9.43
CA MET A 155 -3.85 9.03 9.20
C MET A 155 -5.06 9.33 8.33
N HIS A 156 -5.24 8.48 7.32
CA HIS A 156 -6.43 8.41 6.50
C HIS A 156 -6.85 6.94 6.42
N VAL A 157 -8.10 6.63 6.75
CA VAL A 157 -8.62 5.26 6.83
C VAL A 157 -9.89 5.16 6.02
N GLU A 158 -9.96 4.14 5.16
CA GLU A 158 -11.14 3.76 4.41
C GLU A 158 -11.66 2.41 4.94
N LEU A 159 -12.82 2.44 5.58
CA LEU A 159 -13.51 1.22 6.01
C LEU A 159 -14.45 0.77 4.90
N HIS A 160 -14.13 -0.34 4.28
CA HIS A 160 -14.83 -0.88 3.12
C HIS A 160 -15.98 -1.79 3.54
N HIS A 161 -17.11 -1.67 2.84
CA HIS A 161 -18.27 -2.56 2.94
C HIS A 161 -18.14 -3.78 2.02
N CYS A 162 -17.39 -3.65 0.93
CA CYS A 162 -17.12 -4.71 -0.04
C CYS A 162 -15.69 -4.60 -0.58
N LEU A 163 -15.17 -5.71 -1.09
CA LEU A 163 -13.79 -5.80 -1.57
C LEU A 163 -13.55 -4.97 -2.84
N ILE A 164 -14.52 -4.99 -3.75
CA ILE A 164 -14.49 -4.27 -5.03
C ILE A 164 -15.79 -3.49 -5.18
N ASP A 165 -15.68 -2.25 -5.63
CA ASP A 165 -16.84 -1.39 -5.91
C ASP A 165 -17.73 -2.00 -7.00
N LYS A 166 -18.95 -2.38 -6.64
CA LYS A 166 -19.90 -3.00 -7.57
C LYS A 166 -20.21 -2.12 -8.78
N ALA A 167 -20.13 -0.80 -8.66
CA ALA A 167 -20.29 0.12 -9.77
C ALA A 167 -19.23 -0.02 -10.87
N CYS A 168 -18.11 -0.67 -10.55
CA CYS A 168 -16.99 -0.93 -11.49
C CYS A 168 -17.04 -2.35 -12.09
N LEU A 169 -18.05 -3.17 -11.75
CA LEU A 169 -18.15 -4.58 -12.12
C LEU A 169 -19.26 -4.82 -13.15
N GLN A 170 -19.06 -5.83 -14.00
CA GLN A 170 -20.09 -6.39 -14.86
C GLN A 170 -21.05 -7.29 -14.03
N PRO A 171 -22.27 -7.57 -14.49
CA PRO A 171 -23.22 -8.40 -13.73
C PRO A 171 -22.67 -9.76 -13.29
N SER A 172 -21.94 -10.47 -14.16
CA SER A 172 -21.32 -11.75 -13.83
C SER A 172 -20.22 -11.63 -12.78
N GLU A 173 -19.51 -10.51 -12.75
CA GLU A 173 -18.46 -10.25 -11.74
C GLU A 173 -19.09 -9.90 -10.39
N ILE A 174 -20.25 -9.23 -10.38
CA ILE A 174 -21.03 -8.96 -9.15
C ILE A 174 -21.49 -10.29 -8.55
N GLU A 175 -22.06 -11.18 -9.36
CA GLU A 175 -22.52 -12.50 -8.92
C GLU A 175 -21.39 -13.30 -8.31
N TRP A 176 -20.22 -13.36 -8.98
CA TRP A 176 -19.04 -14.00 -8.46
C TRP A 176 -18.55 -13.37 -7.15
N MET A 177 -18.54 -12.01 -7.04
CA MET A 177 -18.15 -11.31 -5.81
C MET A 177 -19.11 -11.61 -4.65
N ASP A 178 -20.40 -11.71 -4.90
CA ASP A 178 -21.38 -12.03 -3.87
C ASP A 178 -21.23 -13.49 -3.40
N GLU A 179 -20.84 -14.40 -4.28
CA GLU A 179 -20.53 -15.81 -3.94
C GLU A 179 -19.27 -15.93 -3.06
N ILE A 180 -18.17 -15.25 -3.42
CA ILE A 180 -16.92 -15.41 -2.68
C ILE A 180 -16.79 -14.54 -1.42
N THR A 181 -17.54 -13.42 -1.30
CA THR A 181 -17.42 -12.51 -0.16
C THR A 181 -17.59 -13.19 1.20
N PRO A 182 -18.56 -14.10 1.42
CA PRO A 182 -18.69 -14.83 2.68
C PRO A 182 -17.46 -15.67 3.05
N THR A 183 -16.69 -16.11 2.04
CA THR A 183 -15.51 -16.97 2.24
C THR A 183 -14.27 -16.22 2.71
N PHE A 184 -14.27 -14.86 2.66
CA PHE A 184 -13.17 -14.05 3.19
C PHE A 184 -13.02 -14.14 4.71
N TRP A 185 -14.03 -14.68 5.39
CA TRP A 185 -14.07 -14.80 6.84
C TRP A 185 -13.86 -16.25 7.32
N ASN A 186 -13.49 -17.15 6.42
CA ASN A 186 -13.16 -18.54 6.68
C ASN A 186 -11.81 -18.93 6.04
N SER A 187 -11.40 -20.19 6.15
CA SER A 187 -10.11 -20.69 5.67
C SER A 187 -9.98 -20.83 4.15
N ASP A 188 -11.04 -20.65 3.38
CA ASP A 188 -11.00 -20.95 1.94
C ASP A 188 -10.27 -19.86 1.15
N ASN A 189 -10.57 -18.60 1.46
CA ASN A 189 -10.06 -17.44 0.74
C ASN A 189 -9.27 -16.46 1.61
N SER A 190 -9.11 -16.76 2.92
CA SER A 190 -8.29 -15.95 3.81
C SER A 190 -7.47 -16.76 4.80
N ILE A 191 -6.44 -16.11 5.32
CA ILE A 191 -5.58 -16.61 6.39
C ILE A 191 -5.95 -15.83 7.65
N LYS A 192 -6.30 -16.54 8.71
CA LYS A 192 -6.59 -15.95 10.01
C LYS A 192 -5.27 -15.60 10.70
N LYS A 193 -4.98 -14.31 10.85
CA LYS A 193 -3.75 -13.80 11.49
C LYS A 193 -3.87 -13.68 13.00
N LYS A 194 -5.04 -13.23 13.48
CA LYS A 194 -5.47 -13.20 14.88
C LYS A 194 -6.91 -13.68 14.96
N LYS A 195 -7.56 -13.58 16.11
CA LYS A 195 -8.94 -14.04 16.27
C LYS A 195 -9.93 -13.31 15.36
N HIS A 196 -9.71 -11.99 15.16
CA HIS A 196 -10.57 -11.10 14.38
C HIS A 196 -9.85 -10.41 13.20
N ILE A 197 -8.55 -10.68 12.99
CA ILE A 197 -7.77 -10.12 11.89
C ILE A 197 -7.53 -11.19 10.82
N TYR A 198 -7.98 -10.92 9.62
CA TYR A 198 -7.86 -11.80 8.46
C TYR A 198 -6.95 -11.18 7.40
N GLN A 199 -6.42 -11.99 6.51
CA GLN A 199 -5.66 -11.56 5.33
C GLN A 199 -6.08 -12.43 4.15
N LEU A 200 -6.31 -11.84 2.98
CA LEU A 200 -6.59 -12.59 1.75
C LEU A 200 -5.50 -13.63 1.49
N THR A 201 -5.89 -14.77 0.94
CA THR A 201 -4.93 -15.69 0.30
C THR A 201 -4.16 -14.96 -0.79
N ASP A 202 -3.00 -15.47 -1.14
CA ASP A 202 -2.14 -14.79 -2.11
C ASP A 202 -2.80 -14.64 -3.48
N ASP A 203 -3.60 -15.61 -3.91
CA ASP A 203 -4.31 -15.57 -5.19
C ASP A 203 -5.35 -14.43 -5.20
N LEU A 204 -6.16 -14.34 -4.15
CA LEU A 204 -7.12 -13.25 -4.02
C LEU A 204 -6.46 -11.89 -3.77
N LEU A 205 -5.37 -11.85 -3.03
CA LEU A 205 -4.59 -10.63 -2.85
C LEU A 205 -4.08 -10.11 -4.20
N TYR A 206 -3.61 -11.02 -5.06
CA TYR A 206 -3.17 -10.65 -6.41
C TYR A 206 -4.32 -10.19 -7.29
N VAL A 207 -5.44 -10.94 -7.33
CA VAL A 207 -6.64 -10.54 -8.08
C VAL A 207 -7.13 -9.17 -7.63
N HIS A 208 -7.24 -8.94 -6.32
CA HIS A 208 -7.62 -7.65 -5.78
C HIS A 208 -6.63 -6.53 -6.18
N HIS A 209 -5.32 -6.81 -6.12
CA HIS A 209 -4.29 -5.85 -6.52
C HIS A 209 -4.42 -5.45 -8.00
N ILE A 210 -4.61 -6.42 -8.90
CA ILE A 210 -4.77 -6.17 -10.34
C ILE A 210 -6.09 -5.45 -10.63
N SER A 211 -7.19 -5.82 -10.01
CA SER A 211 -8.49 -5.16 -10.17
C SER A 211 -8.42 -3.68 -9.75
N HIS A 212 -7.77 -3.41 -8.61
CA HIS A 212 -7.56 -2.05 -8.14
C HIS A 212 -6.62 -1.24 -9.06
N PHE A 213 -5.55 -1.87 -9.56
CA PHE A 213 -4.67 -1.26 -10.56
C PHE A 213 -5.44 -0.89 -11.83
N TYR A 214 -6.27 -1.80 -12.35
CA TYR A 214 -7.07 -1.59 -13.54
C TYR A 214 -8.05 -0.43 -13.37
N LYS A 215 -8.77 -0.37 -12.23
CA LYS A 215 -9.68 0.74 -11.90
C LYS A 215 -8.99 2.11 -12.01
N HIS A 216 -7.79 2.24 -11.44
CA HIS A 216 -7.04 3.50 -11.50
C HIS A 216 -6.43 3.77 -12.86
N PHE A 217 -5.95 2.73 -13.55
CA PHE A 217 -5.36 2.87 -14.88
C PHE A 217 -6.35 3.40 -15.92
N THR A 218 -7.59 2.91 -15.87
CA THR A 218 -8.66 3.35 -16.79
C THR A 218 -9.32 4.66 -16.36
N GLY A 219 -9.17 5.07 -15.10
CA GLY A 219 -9.78 6.29 -14.56
C GLY A 219 -8.80 7.47 -14.49
N SER A 220 -8.20 7.68 -13.32
CA SER A 220 -7.38 8.86 -13.01
C SER A 220 -5.91 8.75 -13.44
N GLY A 221 -5.50 7.59 -13.95
CA GLY A 221 -4.11 7.24 -14.18
C GLY A 221 -3.43 6.68 -12.92
N VAL A 222 -2.31 5.98 -13.12
CA VAL A 222 -1.60 5.29 -12.05
C VAL A 222 -0.09 5.48 -12.19
N GLY A 223 0.61 5.57 -11.06
CA GLY A 223 2.07 5.59 -11.03
C GLY A 223 2.70 4.20 -11.17
N ILE A 224 4.03 4.14 -11.06
CA ILE A 224 4.80 2.88 -11.20
C ILE A 224 4.66 1.94 -9.98
N ARG A 225 4.23 2.45 -8.82
CA ARG A 225 4.14 1.66 -7.56
C ARG A 225 3.38 0.34 -7.70
N PRO A 226 2.19 0.26 -8.30
CA PRO A 226 1.48 -1.02 -8.43
C PRO A 226 2.25 -2.06 -9.26
N MET A 227 3.08 -1.62 -10.21
CA MET A 227 3.96 -2.52 -10.96
C MET A 227 5.10 -3.04 -10.09
N ILE A 228 5.65 -2.19 -9.21
CA ILE A 228 6.67 -2.60 -8.23
C ILE A 228 6.05 -3.57 -7.22
N ASP A 229 4.85 -3.28 -6.72
CA ASP A 229 4.11 -4.17 -5.83
C ASP A 229 3.93 -5.56 -6.45
N ALA A 230 3.44 -5.63 -7.70
CA ALA A 230 3.27 -6.88 -8.44
C ALA A 230 4.60 -7.63 -8.64
N TYR A 231 5.66 -6.91 -9.04
CA TYR A 231 6.99 -7.50 -9.20
C TYR A 231 7.50 -8.15 -7.90
N LEU A 232 7.41 -7.45 -6.78
CA LEU A 232 7.87 -7.96 -5.48
C LEU A 232 7.02 -9.12 -4.98
N PHE A 233 5.72 -9.07 -5.22
CA PHE A 233 4.81 -10.17 -4.91
C PHE A 233 5.24 -11.44 -5.65
N PHE A 234 5.43 -11.38 -6.97
CA PHE A 234 5.86 -12.53 -7.77
C PHE A 234 7.26 -13.02 -7.40
N LYS A 235 8.21 -12.11 -7.16
CA LYS A 235 9.57 -12.47 -6.75
C LYS A 235 9.54 -13.31 -5.47
N ARG A 236 8.75 -12.89 -4.47
CA ARG A 236 8.61 -13.64 -3.22
C ARG A 236 7.92 -14.99 -3.41
N LYS A 237 6.94 -15.06 -4.32
CA LYS A 237 6.24 -16.31 -4.64
C LYS A 237 7.15 -17.32 -5.34
N LYS A 238 7.93 -16.91 -6.33
CA LYS A 238 8.93 -17.76 -6.96
C LYS A 238 9.88 -18.38 -5.93
N ALA A 239 10.40 -17.56 -5.01
CA ALA A 239 11.28 -18.05 -3.95
C ALA A 239 10.59 -19.08 -3.05
N SER A 240 9.28 -18.90 -2.74
CA SER A 240 8.54 -19.83 -1.88
C SER A 240 8.26 -21.21 -2.52
N ILE A 241 8.23 -21.29 -3.85
CA ILE A 241 7.99 -22.55 -4.61
C ILE A 241 9.28 -23.15 -5.20
N GLY A 242 10.46 -22.60 -4.85
CA GLY A 242 11.76 -23.11 -5.28
C GLY A 242 12.07 -22.95 -6.77
N LEU A 243 11.38 -22.04 -7.46
CA LEU A 243 11.68 -21.67 -8.84
C LEU A 243 12.75 -20.57 -8.82
N ASP A 244 14.01 -20.96 -8.78
CA ASP A 244 15.13 -20.03 -8.97
C ASP A 244 15.14 -19.46 -10.39
N ASP A 245 15.61 -18.21 -10.50
CA ASP A 245 15.82 -17.54 -11.78
C ASP A 245 16.90 -18.34 -12.58
N ARG A 246 16.44 -19.16 -13.51
CA ARG A 246 17.28 -19.74 -14.57
C ARG A 246 17.29 -18.84 -15.79
#